data_f5ee9d9301a27ba5f06328b92e7b3be7
#
_entry.id   f5ee9d9301a27ba5f06328b92e7b3be7
#
_cell.length_a   1.000
_cell.length_b   1.000
_cell.length_c   1.000
_cell.angle_alpha   90.00
_cell.angle_beta   90.00
_cell.angle_gamma   90.00
#
_symmetry.space_group_name_H-M   'P 1'
#
loop_
_entity.id
_entity.type
_entity.pdbx_description
1 polymer ?
#
loop_
_entity_poly.entity_id
_entity_poly.type
_entity_poly.pdbx_seq_one_letter_code
_entity_poly.pdbx_strand_id
1 'polypeptide(L)'
;MVEDHARGVEDDEDLGVLARARLAAAVDRGECDFALDVASRIPMITICDLLGVPSQDQEYMLSLTKSAISSDDQPEYSAAADSARNDILQYFLGMVEERRATPQEDVVSALAGSTIDGEFLSEDEIVLNCYSLILGGDATARLTMIDSVHSFSTNPDQWAAFKRGDVSVKQATEEVLRWASPTMHFGRTAVQDTEIHGTPIKAGDVVTVWNGSGNRDERVFADPDRFLIDRSPNKHIAFGHGPHYCIGAYLARLEISEVLLALRDFTTGFEIAGPVRRIYSNLLTGISSLPVRFEPVSAEVEELVL
;
A
#
# COMPACT_ATOMS: atom_id res chain seq x y z
N MET A 1 -5.66 -18.29 8.22
CA MET A 1 -6.55 -17.49 9.11
C MET A 1 -6.59 -16.02 8.72
N VAL A 2 -5.50 -15.23 8.84
CA VAL A 2 -5.48 -13.84 8.33
C VAL A 2 -5.56 -13.81 6.80
N GLU A 3 -4.88 -14.73 6.09
CA GLU A 3 -5.07 -14.89 4.64
C GLU A 3 -6.47 -15.36 4.24
N ASP A 4 -7.14 -16.15 5.08
CA ASP A 4 -8.50 -16.61 4.80
C ASP A 4 -9.52 -15.52 5.09
N HIS A 5 -9.30 -14.66 6.11
CA HIS A 5 -10.08 -13.44 6.32
C HIS A 5 -9.84 -12.39 5.24
N ALA A 6 -8.59 -12.22 4.79
CA ALA A 6 -8.28 -11.34 3.65
C ALA A 6 -8.86 -11.84 2.30
N ARG A 7 -9.20 -13.16 2.22
CA ARG A 7 -9.96 -13.73 1.10
C ARG A 7 -11.47 -13.69 1.33
N GLY A 8 -11.90 -13.46 2.56
CA GLY A 8 -13.29 -13.35 2.97
C GLY A 8 -13.79 -11.90 3.13
N VAL A 9 -13.01 -10.89 2.70
CA VAL A 9 -13.57 -9.61 2.24
C VAL A 9 -14.36 -9.99 0.99
N GLU A 10 -15.63 -10.37 1.22
CA GLU A 10 -16.54 -10.92 0.21
C GLU A 10 -16.89 -9.91 -0.88
N ASP A 11 -16.26 -8.72 -0.87
CA ASP A 11 -16.66 -7.67 -1.77
C ASP A 11 -15.47 -7.00 -2.46
N ASP A 12 -14.92 -7.71 -3.49
CA ASP A 12 -14.27 -7.04 -4.61
C ASP A 12 -15.17 -5.87 -5.11
N GLU A 13 -16.49 -6.00 -4.97
CA GLU A 13 -17.49 -4.98 -5.28
C GLU A 13 -17.39 -3.76 -4.37
N ASP A 14 -17.27 -3.91 -3.04
CA ASP A 14 -17.22 -2.77 -2.09
C ASP A 14 -15.96 -1.93 -2.26
N LEU A 15 -14.82 -2.57 -2.46
CA LEU A 15 -13.56 -1.87 -2.73
C LEU A 15 -13.59 -1.12 -4.06
N GLY A 16 -14.13 -1.76 -5.10
CA GLY A 16 -14.36 -1.15 -6.39
C GLY A 16 -15.31 0.06 -6.29
N VAL A 17 -16.38 -0.05 -5.53
CA VAL A 17 -17.34 1.05 -5.25
C VAL A 17 -16.63 2.20 -4.53
N LEU A 18 -15.82 1.92 -3.50
CA LEU A 18 -15.06 2.94 -2.77
C LEU A 18 -14.07 3.68 -3.68
N ALA A 19 -13.26 2.94 -4.44
CA ALA A 19 -12.27 3.51 -5.36
C ALA A 19 -12.95 4.39 -6.43
N ARG A 20 -14.03 3.90 -7.03
CA ARG A 20 -14.83 4.63 -8.03
C ARG A 20 -15.47 5.89 -7.43
N ALA A 21 -16.09 5.82 -6.27
CA ALA A 21 -16.72 6.97 -5.61
C ALA A 21 -15.70 8.07 -5.30
N ARG A 22 -14.53 7.70 -4.77
CA ARG A 22 -13.46 8.66 -4.45
C ARG A 22 -12.88 9.31 -5.69
N LEU A 23 -12.66 8.53 -6.73
CA LEU A 23 -12.10 9.06 -7.98
C LEU A 23 -13.12 9.89 -8.75
N ALA A 24 -14.39 9.47 -8.85
CA ALA A 24 -15.43 10.25 -9.50
C ALA A 24 -15.54 11.64 -8.87
N ALA A 25 -15.60 11.72 -7.54
CA ALA A 25 -15.63 13.01 -6.83
C ALA A 25 -14.39 13.87 -7.07
N ALA A 26 -13.22 13.28 -7.29
CA ALA A 26 -12.00 14.02 -7.63
C ALA A 26 -12.01 14.52 -9.08
N VAL A 27 -12.45 13.68 -10.01
CA VAL A 27 -12.58 14.01 -11.45
C VAL A 27 -13.63 15.11 -11.66
N ASP A 28 -14.77 15.06 -10.94
CA ASP A 28 -15.82 16.10 -11.01
C ASP A 28 -15.32 17.48 -10.56
N ARG A 29 -14.37 17.53 -9.62
CA ARG A 29 -13.70 18.79 -9.24
C ARG A 29 -12.69 19.29 -10.28
N GLY A 30 -12.29 18.45 -11.23
CA GLY A 30 -11.32 18.74 -12.27
C GLY A 30 -9.85 18.73 -11.79
N GLU A 31 -9.59 19.08 -10.53
CA GLU A 31 -8.24 19.10 -9.93
C GLU A 31 -8.31 18.71 -8.45
N CYS A 32 -7.33 17.95 -7.99
CA CYS A 32 -7.20 17.58 -6.58
C CYS A 32 -5.75 17.26 -6.22
N ASP A 33 -5.45 17.14 -4.92
CA ASP A 33 -4.26 16.40 -4.48
C ASP A 33 -4.60 14.91 -4.40
N PHE A 34 -4.16 14.14 -5.39
CA PHE A 34 -4.47 12.71 -5.48
C PHE A 34 -4.01 11.93 -4.24
N ALA A 35 -2.88 12.33 -3.65
CA ALA A 35 -2.35 11.69 -2.45
C ALA A 35 -3.28 11.87 -1.23
N LEU A 36 -3.83 13.07 -1.07
CA LEU A 36 -4.64 13.44 0.09
C LEU A 36 -6.13 13.10 -0.09
N ASP A 37 -6.66 13.32 -1.29
CA ASP A 37 -8.11 13.24 -1.55
C ASP A 37 -8.57 11.83 -1.96
N VAL A 38 -7.69 11.03 -2.58
CA VAL A 38 -8.01 9.71 -3.11
C VAL A 38 -7.20 8.62 -2.43
N ALA A 39 -5.88 8.56 -2.68
CA ALA A 39 -5.04 7.44 -2.31
C ALA A 39 -4.93 7.21 -0.80
N SER A 40 -5.03 8.25 0.03
CA SER A 40 -4.94 8.10 1.49
C SER A 40 -6.19 7.50 2.13
N ARG A 41 -7.30 7.44 1.42
CA ARG A 41 -8.58 7.01 1.98
C ARG A 41 -8.86 5.53 1.76
N ILE A 42 -8.46 5.00 0.60
CA ILE A 42 -8.80 3.63 0.20
C ILE A 42 -8.14 2.61 1.12
N PRO A 43 -6.79 2.55 1.25
CA PRO A 43 -6.17 1.54 2.10
C PRO A 43 -6.52 1.70 3.59
N MET A 44 -6.69 2.95 4.05
CA MET A 44 -7.04 3.20 5.44
C MET A 44 -8.42 2.66 5.79
N ILE A 45 -9.42 2.89 4.95
CA ILE A 45 -10.77 2.34 5.16
C ILE A 45 -10.70 0.82 5.16
N THR A 46 -10.08 0.23 4.16
CA THR A 46 -9.99 -1.22 3.99
C THR A 46 -9.31 -1.90 5.18
N ILE A 47 -8.15 -1.38 5.62
CA ILE A 47 -7.45 -2.00 6.77
C ILE A 47 -8.17 -1.77 8.09
N CYS A 48 -8.85 -0.63 8.26
CA CYS A 48 -9.68 -0.36 9.42
C CYS A 48 -10.86 -1.32 9.50
N ASP A 49 -11.57 -1.53 8.39
CA ASP A 49 -12.71 -2.45 8.33
C ASP A 49 -12.25 -3.89 8.64
N LEU A 50 -11.12 -4.32 8.08
CA LEU A 50 -10.53 -5.64 8.36
C LEU A 50 -10.16 -5.81 9.84
N LEU A 51 -9.64 -4.78 10.49
CA LEU A 51 -9.29 -4.78 11.92
C LEU A 51 -10.49 -4.56 12.85
N GLY A 52 -11.65 -4.20 12.32
CA GLY A 52 -12.84 -3.87 13.10
C GLY A 52 -12.77 -2.48 13.76
N VAL A 53 -11.99 -1.55 13.22
CA VAL A 53 -11.94 -0.16 13.67
C VAL A 53 -13.20 0.56 13.22
N PRO A 54 -13.99 1.17 14.13
CA PRO A 54 -15.21 1.87 13.77
C PRO A 54 -14.99 3.00 12.76
N SER A 55 -15.92 3.20 11.84
CA SER A 55 -15.82 4.21 10.78
C SER A 55 -15.56 5.63 11.29
N GLN A 56 -16.09 5.97 12.46
CA GLN A 56 -15.87 7.25 13.13
C GLN A 56 -14.41 7.49 13.56
N ASP A 57 -13.62 6.42 13.74
CA ASP A 57 -12.24 6.49 14.21
C ASP A 57 -11.21 6.38 13.05
N GLN A 58 -11.66 6.08 11.83
CA GLN A 58 -10.78 5.90 10.67
C GLN A 58 -9.96 7.14 10.34
N GLU A 59 -10.55 8.34 10.48
CA GLU A 59 -9.83 9.61 10.25
C GLU A 59 -8.75 9.84 11.30
N TYR A 60 -9.03 9.50 12.55
CA TYR A 60 -8.05 9.55 13.64
C TYR A 60 -6.91 8.57 13.37
N MET A 61 -7.20 7.33 12.98
CA MET A 61 -6.18 6.34 12.60
C MET A 61 -5.33 6.80 11.42
N LEU A 62 -5.92 7.40 10.39
CA LEU A 62 -5.19 7.97 9.26
C LEU A 62 -4.21 9.06 9.71
N SER A 63 -4.61 9.91 10.66
CA SER A 63 -3.74 10.95 11.20
C SER A 63 -2.57 10.38 11.98
N LEU A 64 -2.81 9.34 12.77
CA LEU A 64 -1.79 8.65 13.55
C LEU A 64 -0.78 7.90 12.66
N THR A 65 -1.26 7.13 11.67
CA THR A 65 -0.36 6.38 10.77
C THR A 65 0.53 7.30 9.96
N LYS A 66 0.00 8.43 9.45
CA LYS A 66 0.80 9.46 8.78
C LYS A 66 1.91 10.00 9.68
N SER A 67 1.58 10.35 10.93
CA SER A 67 2.56 10.86 11.89
C SER A 67 3.59 9.82 12.32
N ALA A 68 3.17 8.55 12.47
CA ALA A 68 4.05 7.46 12.93
C ALA A 68 5.13 7.07 11.91
N ILE A 69 4.88 7.25 10.60
CA ILE A 69 5.73 6.71 9.52
C ILE A 69 6.62 7.77 8.89
N SER A 70 6.17 9.01 8.77
CA SER A 70 6.93 10.06 8.11
C SER A 70 6.89 11.39 8.84
N SER A 71 8.01 12.11 8.81
CA SER A 71 8.04 13.55 9.05
C SER A 71 8.36 14.21 7.71
N ASP A 72 7.34 14.66 6.99
CA ASP A 72 7.45 15.13 5.61
C ASP A 72 8.46 16.27 5.42
N ASP A 73 8.71 17.08 6.45
CA ASP A 73 9.52 18.29 6.37
C ASP A 73 10.69 18.34 7.37
N GLN A 74 10.90 17.30 8.19
CA GLN A 74 11.98 17.31 9.18
C GLN A 74 12.76 15.99 9.20
N PRO A 75 14.08 16.06 8.97
CA PRO A 75 14.97 14.90 9.01
C PRO A 75 15.17 14.33 10.43
N GLU A 76 14.69 15.03 11.45
CA GLU A 76 14.89 14.65 12.84
C GLU A 76 13.72 13.86 13.39
N TYR A 77 14.05 12.89 14.24
CA TYR A 77 13.11 12.09 14.99
C TYR A 77 12.16 12.99 15.80
N SER A 78 10.87 12.94 15.52
CA SER A 78 9.90 13.83 16.13
C SER A 78 9.19 13.14 17.31
N ALA A 79 9.07 13.84 18.44
CA ALA A 79 8.26 13.40 19.57
C ALA A 79 6.79 13.13 19.18
N ALA A 80 6.30 13.78 18.11
CA ALA A 80 4.98 13.55 17.57
C ALA A 80 4.84 12.14 16.95
N ALA A 81 5.89 11.60 16.32
CA ALA A 81 5.87 10.25 15.77
C ALA A 81 5.80 9.19 16.87
N ASP A 82 6.52 9.39 17.99
CA ASP A 82 6.42 8.49 19.13
C ASP A 82 5.07 8.56 19.83
N SER A 83 4.54 9.78 20.00
CA SER A 83 3.18 9.92 20.53
C SER A 83 2.18 9.16 19.67
N ALA A 84 2.24 9.36 18.35
CA ALA A 84 1.33 8.67 17.43
C ALA A 84 1.46 7.14 17.48
N ARG A 85 2.68 6.61 17.60
CA ARG A 85 2.91 5.16 17.77
C ARG A 85 2.29 4.66 19.06
N ASN A 86 2.50 5.37 20.16
CA ASN A 86 1.91 5.01 21.45
C ASN A 86 0.39 5.08 21.42
N ASP A 87 -0.18 6.09 20.77
CA ASP A 87 -1.63 6.26 20.66
C ASP A 87 -2.26 5.10 19.86
N ILE A 88 -1.61 4.63 18.78
CA ILE A 88 -2.05 3.43 18.03
C ILE A 88 -2.02 2.19 18.93
N LEU A 89 -0.94 1.98 19.69
CA LEU A 89 -0.81 0.82 20.58
C LEU A 89 -1.90 0.84 21.68
N GLN A 90 -2.15 2.00 22.29
CA GLN A 90 -3.20 2.16 23.30
C GLN A 90 -4.60 1.95 22.74
N TYR A 91 -4.85 2.41 21.51
CA TYR A 91 -6.14 2.18 20.85
C TYR A 91 -6.41 0.68 20.68
N PHE A 92 -5.44 -0.07 20.13
CA PHE A 92 -5.61 -1.51 19.96
C PHE A 92 -5.64 -2.28 21.28
N LEU A 93 -4.97 -1.82 22.33
CA LEU A 93 -5.09 -2.41 23.66
C LEU A 93 -6.54 -2.37 24.14
N GLY A 94 -7.20 -1.22 24.03
CA GLY A 94 -8.63 -1.10 24.36
C GLY A 94 -9.53 -2.01 23.50
N MET A 95 -9.23 -2.14 22.19
CA MET A 95 -9.95 -3.05 21.31
C MET A 95 -9.77 -4.53 21.73
N VAL A 96 -8.57 -4.95 22.09
CA VAL A 96 -8.28 -6.33 22.52
C VAL A 96 -9.08 -6.68 23.77
N GLU A 97 -9.12 -5.77 24.77
CA GLU A 97 -9.95 -5.96 25.97
C GLU A 97 -11.44 -6.14 25.62
N GLU A 98 -11.96 -5.28 24.72
CA GLU A 98 -13.35 -5.36 24.27
C GLU A 98 -13.64 -6.66 23.51
N ARG A 99 -12.77 -7.06 22.56
CA ARG A 99 -12.96 -8.24 21.71
C ARG A 99 -12.80 -9.56 22.47
N ARG A 100 -12.01 -9.58 23.52
CA ARG A 100 -11.96 -10.72 24.44
C ARG A 100 -13.27 -10.92 25.18
N ALA A 101 -13.94 -9.83 25.58
CA ALA A 101 -15.24 -9.89 26.24
C ALA A 101 -16.40 -10.15 25.26
N THR A 102 -16.32 -9.57 24.07
CA THR A 102 -17.39 -9.62 23.07
C THR A 102 -16.77 -9.74 21.67
N PRO A 103 -16.43 -10.98 21.23
CA PRO A 103 -15.85 -11.22 19.91
C PRO A 103 -16.75 -10.72 18.78
N GLN A 104 -16.13 -10.19 17.73
CA GLN A 104 -16.77 -9.72 16.50
C GLN A 104 -16.15 -10.42 15.29
N GLU A 105 -16.67 -10.14 14.11
CA GLU A 105 -16.17 -10.67 12.84
C GLU A 105 -15.05 -9.79 12.29
N ASP A 106 -13.91 -9.75 13.02
CA ASP A 106 -12.75 -8.92 12.71
C ASP A 106 -11.42 -9.63 13.07
N VAL A 107 -10.30 -9.08 12.56
CA VAL A 107 -8.96 -9.64 12.79
C VAL A 107 -8.52 -9.51 14.25
N VAL A 108 -8.93 -8.47 14.96
CA VAL A 108 -8.61 -8.33 16.40
C VAL A 108 -9.24 -9.46 17.19
N SER A 109 -10.50 -9.80 16.93
CA SER A 109 -11.20 -10.95 17.55
C SER A 109 -10.54 -12.29 17.18
N ALA A 110 -10.16 -12.45 15.90
CA ALA A 110 -9.47 -13.64 15.44
C ALA A 110 -8.12 -13.84 16.15
N LEU A 111 -7.34 -12.78 16.32
CA LEU A 111 -6.08 -12.82 17.09
C LEU A 111 -6.32 -13.09 18.57
N ALA A 112 -7.31 -12.43 19.17
CA ALA A 112 -7.66 -12.60 20.59
C ALA A 112 -8.11 -14.03 20.93
N GLY A 113 -8.70 -14.75 19.97
CA GLY A 113 -9.10 -16.16 20.09
C GLY A 113 -8.04 -17.17 19.63
N SER A 114 -6.89 -16.70 19.10
CA SER A 114 -5.86 -17.58 18.55
C SER A 114 -4.93 -18.14 19.63
N THR A 115 -4.46 -19.37 19.41
CA THR A 115 -3.47 -20.03 20.28
C THR A 115 -2.25 -20.47 19.49
N ILE A 116 -1.07 -20.40 20.14
CA ILE A 116 0.20 -20.99 19.66
C ILE A 116 0.64 -21.98 20.71
N ASP A 117 0.91 -23.22 20.32
CA ASP A 117 1.29 -24.32 21.22
C ASP A 117 0.30 -24.57 22.38
N GLY A 118 -0.98 -24.22 22.17
CA GLY A 118 -2.05 -24.37 23.14
C GLY A 118 -2.23 -23.20 24.12
N GLU A 119 -1.38 -22.19 24.05
CA GLU A 119 -1.49 -20.97 24.85
C GLU A 119 -2.08 -19.83 24.01
N PHE A 120 -2.98 -19.04 24.57
CA PHE A 120 -3.49 -17.84 23.91
C PHE A 120 -2.40 -16.80 23.70
N LEU A 121 -2.50 -16.06 22.60
CA LEU A 121 -1.65 -14.90 22.38
C LEU A 121 -1.78 -13.91 23.56
N SER A 122 -0.65 -13.39 24.00
CA SER A 122 -0.62 -12.29 24.98
C SER A 122 -1.21 -11.01 24.39
N GLU A 123 -1.59 -10.08 25.25
CA GLU A 123 -2.06 -8.75 24.79
C GLU A 123 -1.03 -8.03 23.96
N ASP A 124 0.25 -8.04 24.40
CA ASP A 124 1.34 -7.41 23.67
C ASP A 124 1.51 -8.00 22.27
N GLU A 125 1.43 -9.34 22.13
CA GLU A 125 1.52 -9.99 20.82
C GLU A 125 0.37 -9.56 19.92
N ILE A 126 -0.87 -9.50 20.41
CA ILE A 126 -2.03 -9.10 19.62
C ILE A 126 -1.90 -7.62 19.22
N VAL A 127 -1.61 -6.74 20.17
CA VAL A 127 -1.46 -5.28 19.93
C VAL A 127 -0.36 -4.98 18.92
N LEU A 128 0.80 -5.65 19.03
CA LEU A 128 1.91 -5.48 18.09
C LEU A 128 1.57 -6.01 16.68
N ASN A 129 0.78 -7.08 16.57
CA ASN A 129 0.26 -7.55 15.29
C ASN A 129 -0.70 -6.53 14.67
N CYS A 130 -1.67 -6.02 15.44
CA CYS A 130 -2.60 -4.97 14.97
C CYS A 130 -1.84 -3.70 14.53
N TYR A 131 -0.87 -3.27 15.33
CA TYR A 131 0.01 -2.15 14.98
C TYR A 131 0.77 -2.38 13.66
N SER A 132 1.32 -3.57 13.47
CA SER A 132 2.00 -3.94 12.23
C SER A 132 1.05 -3.95 11.02
N LEU A 133 -0.16 -4.46 11.20
CA LEU A 133 -1.18 -4.55 10.15
C LEU A 133 -1.68 -3.16 9.74
N ILE A 134 -2.00 -2.27 10.68
CA ILE A 134 -2.51 -0.93 10.34
C ILE A 134 -1.46 -0.09 9.61
N LEU A 135 -0.19 -0.14 10.04
CA LEU A 135 0.88 0.59 9.38
C LEU A 135 1.25 -0.02 8.02
N GLY A 136 1.35 -1.34 7.95
CA GLY A 136 1.71 -2.06 6.72
C GLY A 136 0.62 -1.97 5.66
N GLY A 137 -0.65 -2.00 6.07
CA GLY A 137 -1.81 -1.99 5.18
C GLY A 137 -2.08 -0.61 4.56
N ASP A 138 -1.92 0.48 5.33
CA ASP A 138 -2.17 1.83 4.82
C ASP A 138 -1.02 2.36 3.95
N ALA A 139 0.17 2.50 4.53
CA ALA A 139 1.20 3.35 3.95
C ALA A 139 1.72 2.88 2.61
N THR A 140 2.01 1.58 2.47
CA THR A 140 2.65 1.04 1.26
C THR A 140 1.72 1.00 0.07
N ALA A 141 0.46 0.62 0.26
CA ALA A 141 -0.56 0.61 -0.78
C ALA A 141 -0.84 2.05 -1.26
N ARG A 142 -1.03 2.97 -0.32
CA ARG A 142 -1.21 4.40 -0.60
C ARG A 142 -0.08 4.97 -1.45
N LEU A 143 1.19 4.78 -1.04
CA LEU A 143 2.35 5.28 -1.79
C LEU A 143 2.44 4.67 -3.19
N THR A 144 2.08 3.40 -3.34
CA THR A 144 2.04 2.73 -4.64
C THR A 144 0.96 3.30 -5.55
N MET A 145 -0.25 3.56 -5.03
CA MET A 145 -1.34 4.21 -5.79
C MET A 145 -0.93 5.61 -6.27
N ILE A 146 -0.29 6.41 -5.40
CA ILE A 146 0.16 7.76 -5.77
C ILE A 146 1.23 7.67 -6.87
N ASP A 147 2.21 6.77 -6.70
CA ASP A 147 3.27 6.58 -7.69
C ASP A 147 2.74 6.06 -9.03
N SER A 148 1.64 5.28 -9.04
CA SER A 148 1.00 4.83 -10.28
C SER A 148 0.54 5.99 -11.14
N VAL A 149 -0.16 6.96 -10.55
CA VAL A 149 -0.64 8.17 -11.25
C VAL A 149 0.54 9.02 -11.72
N HIS A 150 1.55 9.22 -10.87
CA HIS A 150 2.77 9.92 -11.26
C HIS A 150 3.49 9.22 -12.43
N SER A 151 3.60 7.90 -12.38
CA SER A 151 4.28 7.10 -13.41
C SER A 151 3.54 7.14 -14.74
N PHE A 152 2.22 7.01 -14.74
CA PHE A 152 1.42 7.16 -15.96
C PHE A 152 1.44 8.59 -16.52
N SER A 153 1.41 9.62 -15.67
CA SER A 153 1.52 11.01 -16.10
C SER A 153 2.86 11.31 -16.78
N THR A 154 3.95 10.69 -16.31
CA THR A 154 5.29 10.85 -16.87
C THR A 154 5.61 9.90 -18.03
N ASN A 155 4.74 8.91 -18.30
CA ASN A 155 4.84 7.95 -19.39
C ASN A 155 3.50 7.88 -20.16
N PRO A 156 3.12 8.90 -20.91
CA PRO A 156 1.81 9.02 -21.53
C PRO A 156 1.51 7.94 -22.59
N ASP A 157 2.55 7.36 -23.20
CA ASP A 157 2.44 6.20 -24.09
C ASP A 157 1.94 4.95 -23.35
N GLN A 158 2.39 4.75 -22.12
CA GLN A 158 1.95 3.64 -21.25
C GLN A 158 0.49 3.86 -20.80
N TRP A 159 0.14 5.10 -20.44
CA TRP A 159 -1.25 5.44 -20.16
C TRP A 159 -2.16 5.18 -21.36
N ALA A 160 -1.77 5.63 -22.56
CA ALA A 160 -2.55 5.41 -23.77
C ALA A 160 -2.72 3.93 -24.09
N ALA A 161 -1.71 3.08 -23.90
CA ALA A 161 -1.80 1.64 -24.08
C ALA A 161 -2.76 1.00 -23.06
N PHE A 162 -2.69 1.41 -21.79
CA PHE A 162 -3.61 0.94 -20.75
C PHE A 162 -5.06 1.36 -21.04
N LYS A 163 -5.27 2.61 -21.45
CA LYS A 163 -6.59 3.17 -21.79
C LYS A 163 -7.26 2.42 -22.95
N ARG A 164 -6.48 2.01 -23.97
CA ARG A 164 -7.00 1.20 -25.09
C ARG A 164 -7.28 -0.26 -24.73
N GLY A 165 -6.84 -0.74 -23.56
CA GLY A 165 -6.95 -2.14 -23.17
C GLY A 165 -5.91 -3.05 -23.82
N ASP A 166 -4.81 -2.51 -24.35
CA ASP A 166 -3.72 -3.28 -24.95
C ASP A 166 -3.03 -4.18 -23.92
N VAL A 167 -3.11 -3.80 -22.63
CA VAL A 167 -2.53 -4.50 -21.48
C VAL A 167 -3.60 -4.70 -20.41
N SER A 168 -3.63 -5.87 -19.80
CA SER A 168 -4.55 -6.18 -18.70
C SER A 168 -4.23 -5.35 -17.44
N VAL A 169 -5.26 -5.04 -16.64
CA VAL A 169 -5.06 -4.35 -15.35
C VAL A 169 -4.08 -5.12 -14.46
N LYS A 170 -4.14 -6.45 -14.45
CA LYS A 170 -3.23 -7.31 -13.69
C LYS A 170 -1.76 -7.08 -14.07
N GLN A 171 -1.44 -7.02 -15.37
CA GLN A 171 -0.06 -6.75 -15.81
C GLN A 171 0.39 -5.35 -15.45
N ALA A 172 -0.47 -4.34 -15.64
CA ALA A 172 -0.19 -2.97 -15.27
C ALA A 172 0.07 -2.84 -13.75
N THR A 173 -0.74 -3.51 -12.93
CA THR A 173 -0.58 -3.55 -11.47
C THR A 173 0.77 -4.14 -11.05
N GLU A 174 1.21 -5.25 -11.64
CA GLU A 174 2.52 -5.84 -11.31
C GLU A 174 3.68 -4.89 -11.68
N GLU A 175 3.57 -4.15 -12.80
CA GLU A 175 4.60 -3.18 -13.15
C GLU A 175 4.59 -1.95 -12.24
N VAL A 176 3.41 -1.47 -11.84
CA VAL A 176 3.28 -0.41 -10.83
C VAL A 176 3.94 -0.83 -9.52
N LEU A 177 3.69 -2.06 -9.04
CA LEU A 177 4.30 -2.60 -7.83
C LEU A 177 5.84 -2.69 -7.93
N ARG A 178 6.34 -3.20 -9.07
CA ARG A 178 7.78 -3.26 -9.33
C ARG A 178 8.41 -1.88 -9.29
N TRP A 179 7.79 -0.93 -9.98
CA TRP A 179 8.30 0.42 -10.19
C TRP A 179 8.29 1.25 -8.91
N ALA A 180 7.19 1.27 -8.19
CA ALA A 180 7.01 2.04 -6.96
C ALA A 180 7.93 1.54 -5.83
N SER A 181 7.94 0.23 -5.56
CA SER A 181 8.75 -0.39 -4.50
C SER A 181 8.80 0.45 -3.21
N PRO A 182 7.65 0.78 -2.59
CA PRO A 182 7.58 1.79 -1.53
C PRO A 182 8.41 1.46 -0.30
N THR A 183 8.60 0.18 0.03
CA THR A 183 9.54 -0.24 1.08
C THR A 183 10.93 -0.34 0.50
N MET A 184 11.84 0.50 0.99
CA MET A 184 13.20 0.58 0.45
C MET A 184 14.00 -0.67 0.74
N HIS A 185 13.98 -1.15 1.99
CA HIS A 185 14.82 -2.27 2.41
C HIS A 185 14.28 -3.02 3.63
N PHE A 186 14.78 -4.24 3.80
CA PHE A 186 14.63 -5.05 5.02
C PHE A 186 15.97 -5.60 5.47
N GLY A 187 16.24 -5.54 6.77
CA GLY A 187 17.40 -6.17 7.40
C GLY A 187 17.18 -7.66 7.70
N ARG A 188 18.25 -8.42 7.66
CA ARG A 188 18.33 -9.81 8.13
C ARG A 188 19.61 -9.97 8.94
N THR A 189 19.51 -10.54 10.12
CA THR A 189 20.70 -10.88 10.92
C THR A 189 21.16 -12.30 10.59
N ALA A 190 22.43 -12.45 10.23
CA ALA A 190 23.00 -13.75 9.96
C ALA A 190 23.05 -14.58 11.24
N VAL A 191 22.47 -15.77 11.26
CA VAL A 191 22.46 -16.67 12.41
C VAL A 191 23.72 -17.54 12.47
N GLN A 192 24.47 -17.62 11.37
CA GLN A 192 25.73 -18.37 11.25
C GLN A 192 26.61 -17.73 10.17
N ASP A 193 27.90 -18.05 10.19
CA ASP A 193 28.83 -17.65 9.13
C ASP A 193 28.33 -18.17 7.77
N THR A 194 28.31 -17.29 6.78
CA THR A 194 27.89 -17.60 5.41
C THR A 194 28.64 -16.74 4.40
N GLU A 195 28.30 -16.88 3.13
CA GLU A 195 28.88 -16.11 2.03
C GLU A 195 27.82 -15.73 1.01
N ILE A 196 27.88 -14.50 0.49
CA ILE A 196 27.09 -14.05 -0.65
C ILE A 196 28.04 -13.51 -1.73
N HIS A 197 28.06 -14.16 -2.89
CA HIS A 197 28.92 -13.77 -4.03
C HIS A 197 30.41 -13.60 -3.66
N GLY A 198 30.97 -14.48 -2.84
CA GLY A 198 32.35 -14.42 -2.40
C GLY A 198 32.62 -13.45 -1.24
N THR A 199 31.61 -12.73 -0.79
CA THR A 199 31.70 -11.82 0.37
C THR A 199 31.37 -12.59 1.64
N PRO A 200 32.31 -12.75 2.59
CA PRO A 200 32.05 -13.45 3.84
C PRO A 200 31.13 -12.61 4.73
N ILE A 201 30.16 -13.27 5.35
CA ILE A 201 29.21 -12.71 6.31
C ILE A 201 29.32 -13.50 7.59
N LYS A 202 29.53 -12.82 8.71
CA LYS A 202 29.68 -13.44 10.03
C LYS A 202 28.33 -13.57 10.73
N ALA A 203 28.25 -14.56 11.63
CA ALA A 203 27.12 -14.64 12.55
C ALA A 203 27.00 -13.32 13.33
N GLY A 204 25.78 -12.74 13.37
CA GLY A 204 25.49 -11.43 13.96
C GLY A 204 25.56 -10.26 12.99
N ASP A 205 26.15 -10.41 11.80
CA ASP A 205 26.12 -9.35 10.77
C ASP A 205 24.68 -9.07 10.27
N VAL A 206 24.40 -7.80 9.99
CA VAL A 206 23.12 -7.38 9.40
C VAL A 206 23.29 -7.25 7.89
N VAL A 207 22.52 -8.03 7.15
CA VAL A 207 22.43 -7.96 5.69
C VAL A 207 21.17 -7.23 5.30
N THR A 208 21.30 -6.16 4.54
CA THR A 208 20.15 -5.34 4.10
C THR A 208 19.82 -5.67 2.65
N VAL A 209 18.55 -6.08 2.41
CA VAL A 209 18.01 -6.33 1.08
C VAL A 209 17.28 -5.08 0.60
N TRP A 210 17.72 -4.48 -0.50
CA TRP A 210 17.16 -3.26 -1.09
C TRP A 210 16.18 -3.61 -2.21
N ASN A 211 14.88 -3.48 -1.94
CA ASN A 211 13.82 -3.88 -2.87
C ASN A 211 13.88 -3.10 -4.20
N GLY A 212 14.05 -1.79 -4.13
CA GLY A 212 14.14 -0.95 -5.33
C GLY A 212 15.33 -1.31 -6.22
N SER A 213 16.47 -1.71 -5.64
CA SER A 213 17.63 -2.20 -6.39
C SER A 213 17.35 -3.57 -7.02
N GLY A 214 16.76 -4.51 -6.25
CA GLY A 214 16.40 -5.82 -6.76
C GLY A 214 15.38 -5.75 -7.90
N ASN A 215 14.42 -4.83 -7.81
CA ASN A 215 13.39 -4.61 -8.82
C ASN A 215 13.90 -3.85 -10.06
N ARG A 216 15.17 -3.42 -10.05
CA ARG A 216 15.88 -2.81 -11.18
C ARG A 216 17.16 -3.58 -11.56
N ASP A 217 17.28 -4.83 -11.15
CA ASP A 217 18.42 -5.68 -11.50
C ASP A 217 18.36 -6.05 -12.99
N GLU A 218 19.32 -5.56 -13.79
CA GLU A 218 19.42 -5.84 -15.23
C GLU A 218 19.63 -7.32 -15.57
N ARG A 219 20.07 -8.13 -14.61
CA ARG A 219 20.18 -9.59 -14.75
C ARG A 219 18.82 -10.30 -14.72
N VAL A 220 17.78 -9.61 -14.22
CA VAL A 220 16.42 -10.14 -14.07
C VAL A 220 15.44 -9.43 -15.00
N PHE A 221 15.59 -8.12 -15.14
CA PHE A 221 14.65 -7.27 -15.88
C PHE A 221 15.33 -6.64 -17.10
N ALA A 222 14.79 -6.88 -18.29
CA ALA A 222 15.16 -6.12 -19.48
C ALA A 222 14.68 -4.68 -19.33
N ASP A 223 15.49 -3.69 -19.71
CA ASP A 223 15.19 -2.26 -19.54
C ASP A 223 14.68 -1.94 -18.13
N PRO A 224 15.44 -2.21 -17.05
CA PRO A 224 14.97 -2.15 -15.67
C PRO A 224 14.54 -0.76 -15.24
N ASP A 225 15.11 0.30 -15.84
CA ASP A 225 14.84 1.71 -15.57
C ASP A 225 13.74 2.31 -16.46
N ARG A 226 12.97 1.45 -17.15
CA ARG A 226 11.77 1.85 -17.90
C ARG A 226 10.53 1.33 -17.22
N PHE A 227 9.50 2.17 -17.14
CA PHE A 227 8.16 1.80 -16.75
C PHE A 227 7.44 1.21 -17.96
N LEU A 228 7.19 -0.11 -17.96
CA LEU A 228 6.62 -0.87 -19.07
C LEU A 228 5.49 -1.74 -18.56
N ILE A 229 4.24 -1.33 -18.75
CA ILE A 229 3.05 -2.02 -18.20
C ILE A 229 2.79 -3.40 -18.80
N ASP A 230 3.40 -3.71 -19.93
CA ASP A 230 3.34 -5.02 -20.62
C ASP A 230 4.48 -5.97 -20.22
N ARG A 231 5.31 -5.58 -19.24
CA ARG A 231 6.47 -6.36 -18.81
C ARG A 231 6.08 -7.80 -18.46
N SER A 232 6.72 -8.76 -19.11
CA SER A 232 6.55 -10.19 -18.87
C SER A 232 7.83 -10.95 -19.19
N PRO A 233 8.37 -11.79 -18.27
CA PRO A 233 7.91 -11.97 -16.89
C PRO A 233 8.22 -10.75 -16.01
N ASN A 234 7.43 -10.56 -14.94
CA ASN A 234 7.64 -9.51 -13.96
C ASN A 234 7.80 -10.12 -12.55
N LYS A 235 9.00 -10.64 -12.27
CA LYS A 235 9.33 -11.35 -11.01
C LYS A 235 9.86 -10.39 -9.97
N HIS A 236 9.09 -9.35 -9.66
CA HIS A 236 9.49 -8.35 -8.67
C HIS A 236 9.44 -8.89 -7.23
N ILE A 237 10.19 -8.23 -6.35
CA ILE A 237 10.26 -8.51 -4.91
C ILE A 237 9.64 -7.39 -4.06
N ALA A 238 8.69 -6.62 -4.61
CA ALA A 238 8.03 -5.53 -3.88
C ALA A 238 7.32 -6.02 -2.60
N PHE A 239 6.85 -7.27 -2.60
CA PHE A 239 6.24 -7.93 -1.44
C PHE A 239 7.21 -8.76 -0.60
N GLY A 240 8.51 -8.64 -0.83
CA GLY A 240 9.51 -9.45 -0.17
C GLY A 240 9.57 -10.89 -0.69
N HIS A 241 10.19 -11.79 0.11
CA HIS A 241 10.34 -13.20 -0.22
C HIS A 241 10.50 -14.05 1.05
N GLY A 242 10.14 -15.33 0.97
CA GLY A 242 10.29 -16.31 2.05
C GLY A 242 9.21 -16.19 3.13
N PRO A 243 9.49 -16.58 4.40
CA PRO A 243 8.48 -16.60 5.46
C PRO A 243 7.82 -15.26 5.78
N HIS A 244 8.48 -14.16 5.43
CA HIS A 244 7.97 -12.79 5.59
C HIS A 244 7.39 -12.22 4.28
N TYR A 245 6.99 -13.06 3.32
CA TYR A 245 6.24 -12.58 2.16
C TYR A 245 5.00 -11.81 2.64
N CYS A 246 4.69 -10.70 1.99
CA CYS A 246 3.64 -9.79 2.41
C CYS A 246 2.28 -10.51 2.54
N ILE A 247 1.70 -10.49 3.73
CA ILE A 247 0.39 -11.08 4.00
C ILE A 247 -0.74 -10.36 3.26
N GLY A 248 -0.61 -9.03 3.05
CA GLY A 248 -1.55 -8.19 2.32
C GLY A 248 -1.33 -8.16 0.81
N ALA A 249 -0.50 -9.04 0.24
CA ALA A 249 -0.14 -8.98 -1.19
C ALA A 249 -1.32 -9.15 -2.15
N TYR A 250 -2.35 -9.88 -1.75
CA TYR A 250 -3.60 -10.01 -2.51
C TYR A 250 -4.39 -8.71 -2.46
N LEU A 251 -4.65 -8.21 -1.25
CA LEU A 251 -5.42 -6.98 -1.01
C LEU A 251 -4.79 -5.76 -1.71
N ALA A 252 -3.48 -5.59 -1.58
CA ALA A 252 -2.77 -4.49 -2.24
C ALA A 252 -2.90 -4.53 -3.77
N ARG A 253 -2.87 -5.73 -4.38
CA ARG A 253 -3.11 -5.88 -5.82
C ARG A 253 -4.52 -5.48 -6.21
N LEU A 254 -5.49 -5.89 -5.42
CA LEU A 254 -6.89 -5.57 -5.63
C LEU A 254 -7.11 -4.05 -5.55
N GLU A 255 -6.69 -3.41 -4.47
CA GLU A 255 -6.79 -1.96 -4.27
C GLU A 255 -6.17 -1.17 -5.40
N ILE A 256 -4.95 -1.52 -5.81
CA ILE A 256 -4.26 -0.83 -6.92
C ILE A 256 -5.00 -1.08 -8.25
N SER A 257 -5.47 -2.30 -8.48
CA SER A 257 -6.22 -2.64 -9.70
C SER A 257 -7.52 -1.85 -9.81
N GLU A 258 -8.29 -1.72 -8.72
CA GLU A 258 -9.53 -0.96 -8.70
C GLU A 258 -9.31 0.53 -8.93
N VAL A 259 -8.26 1.11 -8.36
CA VAL A 259 -7.88 2.50 -8.63
C VAL A 259 -7.49 2.69 -10.11
N LEU A 260 -6.72 1.77 -10.69
CA LEU A 260 -6.34 1.85 -12.10
C LEU A 260 -7.55 1.70 -13.03
N LEU A 261 -8.47 0.79 -12.72
CA LEU A 261 -9.72 0.62 -13.47
C LEU A 261 -10.59 1.88 -13.38
N ALA A 262 -10.76 2.45 -12.20
CA ALA A 262 -11.52 3.66 -12.00
C ALA A 262 -10.89 4.86 -12.76
N LEU A 263 -9.56 5.02 -12.70
CA LEU A 263 -8.85 6.03 -13.51
C LEU A 263 -9.10 5.85 -15.01
N ARG A 264 -9.00 4.61 -15.50
CA ARG A 264 -9.26 4.27 -16.90
C ARG A 264 -10.69 4.63 -17.34
N ASP A 265 -11.65 4.36 -16.47
CA ASP A 265 -13.06 4.53 -16.82
C ASP A 265 -13.49 6.00 -16.77
N PHE A 266 -13.01 6.79 -15.78
CA PHE A 266 -13.46 8.17 -15.57
C PHE A 266 -12.63 9.24 -16.27
N THR A 267 -11.40 8.94 -16.72
CA THR A 267 -10.51 9.94 -17.30
C THR A 267 -10.02 9.55 -18.69
N THR A 268 -9.85 10.51 -19.59
CA THR A 268 -9.11 10.33 -20.84
C THR A 268 -7.63 10.51 -20.64
N GLY A 269 -7.24 11.37 -19.70
CA GLY A 269 -5.88 11.67 -19.32
C GLY A 269 -5.83 12.46 -18.02
N PHE A 270 -4.63 12.70 -17.56
CA PHE A 270 -4.35 13.56 -16.41
C PHE A 270 -2.93 14.10 -16.48
N GLU A 271 -2.74 15.27 -15.87
CA GLU A 271 -1.42 15.92 -15.80
C GLU A 271 -1.10 16.34 -14.37
N ILE A 272 0.20 16.49 -14.07
CA ILE A 272 0.65 17.02 -12.78
C ILE A 272 0.45 18.53 -12.79
N ALA A 273 -0.44 19.02 -11.89
CA ALA A 273 -0.88 20.41 -11.85
C ALA A 273 -0.05 21.29 -10.90
N GLY A 274 0.93 20.73 -10.17
CA GLY A 274 1.70 21.49 -9.19
C GLY A 274 2.94 20.77 -8.69
N PRO A 275 3.62 21.30 -7.66
CA PRO A 275 4.83 20.69 -7.13
C PRO A 275 4.55 19.35 -6.45
N VAL A 276 5.29 18.33 -6.87
CA VAL A 276 5.26 17.00 -6.23
C VAL A 276 6.12 17.02 -4.97
N ARG A 277 5.56 16.61 -3.84
CA ARG A 277 6.29 16.46 -2.57
C ARG A 277 6.54 15.00 -2.27
N ARG A 278 7.70 14.69 -1.71
CA ARG A 278 8.08 13.33 -1.32
C ARG A 278 8.10 13.18 0.20
N ILE A 279 7.85 11.96 0.68
CA ILE A 279 8.02 11.63 2.10
C ILE A 279 9.50 11.67 2.46
N TYR A 280 9.78 12.01 3.72
CA TYR A 280 11.08 11.83 4.34
C TYR A 280 11.02 10.62 5.27
N SER A 281 11.72 9.54 4.90
CA SER A 281 11.73 8.29 5.67
C SER A 281 13.00 7.51 5.37
N ASN A 282 13.51 6.79 6.36
CA ASN A 282 14.61 5.84 6.19
C ASN A 282 14.14 4.42 5.82
N LEU A 283 12.84 4.17 5.82
CA LEU A 283 12.23 2.86 5.53
C LEU A 283 11.40 2.87 4.26
N LEU A 284 10.65 3.95 4.02
CA LEU A 284 9.74 4.08 2.90
C LEU A 284 10.20 5.14 1.92
N THR A 285 9.84 4.96 0.65
CA THR A 285 9.98 5.97 -0.41
C THR A 285 8.63 6.18 -1.09
N GLY A 286 8.35 7.41 -1.49
CA GLY A 286 7.11 7.71 -2.20
C GLY A 286 6.79 9.21 -2.22
N ILE A 287 5.58 9.51 -2.65
CA ILE A 287 5.05 10.86 -2.83
C ILE A 287 4.03 11.14 -1.74
N SER A 288 4.12 12.28 -1.06
CA SER A 288 3.20 12.72 -0.01
C SER A 288 2.13 13.69 -0.51
N SER A 289 2.38 14.38 -1.62
CA SER A 289 1.44 15.31 -2.25
C SER A 289 1.62 15.27 -3.78
N LEU A 290 0.54 15.02 -4.49
CA LEU A 290 0.51 14.93 -5.95
C LEU A 290 -0.69 15.72 -6.49
N PRO A 291 -0.54 17.03 -6.76
CA PRO A 291 -1.56 17.81 -7.43
C PRO A 291 -1.77 17.30 -8.86
N VAL A 292 -3.00 16.89 -9.17
CA VAL A 292 -3.37 16.32 -10.47
C VAL A 292 -4.57 17.07 -11.03
N ARG A 293 -4.51 17.39 -12.33
CA ARG A 293 -5.67 17.85 -13.12
C ARG A 293 -6.11 16.70 -14.01
N PHE A 294 -7.42 16.40 -13.96
CA PHE A 294 -8.01 15.32 -14.74
C PHE A 294 -8.63 15.85 -16.02
N GLU A 295 -8.55 15.05 -17.07
CA GLU A 295 -9.32 15.17 -18.29
C GLU A 295 -10.46 14.15 -18.24
N PRO A 296 -11.72 14.55 -17.89
CA PRO A 296 -12.82 13.60 -17.75
C PRO A 296 -13.20 12.98 -19.09
N VAL A 297 -13.76 11.77 -19.03
CA VAL A 297 -14.46 11.19 -20.20
C VAL A 297 -15.71 12.04 -20.46
N SER A 298 -15.89 12.49 -21.72
CA SER A 298 -17.07 13.29 -22.07
C SER A 298 -18.34 12.44 -22.01
N ALA A 299 -19.44 13.00 -21.51
CA ALA A 299 -20.74 12.33 -21.38
C ALA A 299 -21.29 11.76 -22.72
N GLU A 300 -20.80 12.23 -23.86
CA GLU A 300 -21.19 11.71 -25.19
C GLU A 300 -20.66 10.29 -25.48
N VAL A 301 -19.71 9.79 -24.71
CA VAL A 301 -19.11 8.45 -24.89
C VAL A 301 -19.81 7.39 -24.03
N GLU A 302 -20.49 7.78 -22.94
CA GLU A 302 -21.23 6.85 -22.07
C GLU A 302 -22.43 6.17 -22.78
N GLU A 303 -23.08 6.85 -23.73
CA GLU A 303 -24.20 6.25 -24.49
C GLU A 303 -23.81 5.15 -25.49
N LEU A 304 -22.51 4.97 -25.75
CA LEU A 304 -22.02 3.96 -26.73
C LEU A 304 -21.54 2.65 -26.07
N VAL A 305 -21.53 2.56 -24.74
CA VAL A 305 -21.01 1.39 -24.00
C VAL A 305 -22.11 0.66 -23.21
N LEU A 306 -23.34 1.16 -23.22
CA LEU A 306 -24.54 0.48 -22.70
C LEU A 306 -25.30 -0.21 -23.84
#